data_51f136e0306760a656765e33981560a2
#
_entry.id   51f136e0306760a656765e33981560a2
#
_cell.length_a   1.000
_cell.length_b   1.000
_cell.length_c   1.000
_cell.angle_alpha   90.00
_cell.angle_beta   90.00
_cell.angle_gamma   90.00
#
_symmetry.space_group_name_H-M   'P 1'
#
loop_
_entity.id
_entity.type
_entity.pdbx_description
1 polymer ?
#
loop_
_entity_poly.entity_id
_entity_poly.type
_entity_poly.pdbx_seq_one_letter_code
_entity_poly.pdbx_strand_id
1 'polypeptide(L)'
;MNIAVLGAGNSGCALAADYAARGHEVTLIKTSHSLHDDNFSHLCAAGGRMRIHEFGTDTDCVIAHLSRDVADVRGKDIVLLCTQTGYHHDVLRRVVPFLTAGQILLMIPGYLSTAYALGLHPADGAIFAEAESNFIDGRICAPGEFQVGFRNVRNPIGVYPHSALPAAKAVLDRLGTPFVYLKSVAEAALHNPNMIVHTVGAIMTIPRIEGTNGEYCMYHEAFTPSVWNLLEALDGEKMRVLERLGCEGVPYVEACKFRNSLDEQSDAKAGFFAYAAMPERAKGPLSVRSRYITEDVPQGLGLLESLGASLGVPTPVCSSLIEIASAALGGDLRAQGRTIERLGRDNIRAILDDAERGADVCPDGMR
;
A
#
# COMPACT_ATOMS: atom_id res chain seq x y z
N MET A 1 8.18 20.58 7.53
CA MET A 1 7.72 19.56 8.49
C MET A 1 8.83 18.57 8.76
N ASN A 2 8.78 17.92 9.91
CA ASN A 2 9.71 16.85 10.27
C ASN A 2 9.06 15.50 9.95
N ILE A 3 9.62 14.76 8.99
CA ILE A 3 9.06 13.53 8.47
C ILE A 3 10.03 12.37 8.75
N ALA A 4 9.54 11.25 9.29
CA ALA A 4 10.28 9.99 9.28
C ALA A 4 9.72 9.07 8.18
N VAL A 5 10.60 8.42 7.44
CA VAL A 5 10.26 7.39 6.45
C VAL A 5 10.89 6.07 6.87
N LEU A 6 10.06 5.10 7.24
CA LEU A 6 10.47 3.75 7.65
C LEU A 6 10.50 2.82 6.43
N GLY A 7 11.67 2.35 6.07
CA GLY A 7 11.93 1.50 4.92
C GLY A 7 12.63 2.25 3.80
N ALA A 8 13.88 1.90 3.50
CA ALA A 8 14.71 2.49 2.45
C ALA A 8 14.73 1.60 1.18
N GLY A 9 13.57 1.11 0.78
CA GLY A 9 13.31 0.46 -0.51
C GLY A 9 12.81 1.46 -1.55
N ASN A 10 12.30 0.98 -2.68
CA ASN A 10 11.82 1.84 -3.77
C ASN A 10 10.79 2.88 -3.27
N SER A 11 9.73 2.46 -2.60
CA SER A 11 8.68 3.36 -2.11
C SER A 11 9.20 4.39 -1.09
N GLY A 12 9.98 3.94 -0.10
CA GLY A 12 10.51 4.84 0.92
C GLY A 12 11.53 5.83 0.38
N CYS A 13 12.42 5.41 -0.52
CA CYS A 13 13.36 6.33 -1.19
C CYS A 13 12.64 7.34 -2.07
N ALA A 14 11.60 6.92 -2.81
CA ALA A 14 10.78 7.84 -3.61
C ALA A 14 10.17 8.95 -2.76
N LEU A 15 9.49 8.58 -1.67
CA LEU A 15 8.81 9.54 -0.80
C LEU A 15 9.80 10.40 -0.02
N ALA A 16 10.91 9.81 0.47
CA ALA A 16 11.94 10.57 1.17
C ALA A 16 12.57 11.64 0.28
N ALA A 17 12.90 11.28 -0.96
CA ALA A 17 13.47 12.21 -1.93
C ALA A 17 12.46 13.29 -2.36
N ASP A 18 11.23 12.89 -2.66
CA ASP A 18 10.17 13.82 -3.07
C ASP A 18 9.85 14.86 -1.99
N TYR A 19 9.70 14.45 -0.74
CA TYR A 19 9.45 15.38 0.36
C TYR A 19 10.67 16.22 0.71
N ALA A 20 11.89 15.68 0.60
CA ALA A 20 13.11 16.47 0.75
C ALA A 20 13.23 17.55 -0.35
N ALA A 21 12.91 17.21 -1.61
CA ALA A 21 12.88 18.16 -2.71
C ALA A 21 11.83 19.28 -2.52
N ARG A 22 10.75 18.98 -1.79
CA ARG A 22 9.71 19.96 -1.41
C ARG A 22 10.09 20.80 -0.17
N GLY A 23 11.29 20.62 0.39
CA GLY A 23 11.80 21.41 1.53
C GLY A 23 11.34 20.89 2.90
N HIS A 24 10.91 19.66 3.02
CA HIS A 24 10.66 19.03 4.31
C HIS A 24 11.96 18.47 4.91
N GLU A 25 12.06 18.45 6.24
CA GLU A 25 13.16 17.80 6.95
C GLU A 25 12.86 16.31 7.08
N VAL A 26 13.53 15.50 6.27
CA VAL A 26 13.27 14.06 6.16
C VAL A 26 14.34 13.25 6.86
N THR A 27 13.91 12.30 7.68
CA THR A 27 14.73 11.21 8.25
C THR A 27 14.35 9.90 7.56
N LEU A 28 15.23 9.33 6.75
CA LEU A 28 15.05 8.02 6.14
C LEU A 28 15.64 6.95 7.05
N ILE A 29 14.79 6.04 7.52
CA ILE A 29 15.15 4.99 8.47
C ILE A 29 15.15 3.63 7.78
N LYS A 30 16.33 3.02 7.68
CA LYS A 30 16.50 1.66 7.16
C LYS A 30 16.19 0.63 8.25
N THR A 31 15.12 -0.13 8.08
CA THR A 31 14.59 -1.05 9.10
C THR A 31 15.21 -2.45 9.11
N SER A 32 16.01 -2.79 8.08
CA SER A 32 16.64 -4.10 7.90
C SER A 32 18.04 -3.98 7.27
N HIS A 33 18.79 -5.08 7.22
CA HIS A 33 20.07 -5.21 6.52
C HIS A 33 19.97 -6.05 5.24
N SER A 34 18.78 -6.11 4.65
CA SER A 34 18.49 -6.88 3.43
C SER A 34 18.42 -5.97 2.19
N LEU A 35 17.45 -6.19 1.33
CA LEU A 35 17.24 -5.47 0.07
C LEU A 35 17.58 -3.98 0.13
N HIS A 36 18.32 -3.48 -0.89
CA HIS A 36 18.73 -2.07 -1.03
C HIS A 36 19.65 -1.55 0.09
N ASP A 37 20.44 -2.42 0.73
CA ASP A 37 21.40 -2.01 1.77
C ASP A 37 22.61 -1.28 1.16
N ASP A 38 23.01 -1.65 -0.04
CA ASP A 38 24.00 -0.98 -0.89
C ASP A 38 23.61 0.47 -1.20
N ASN A 39 22.38 0.68 -1.66
CA ASN A 39 21.83 2.02 -1.90
C ASN A 39 21.82 2.86 -0.62
N PHE A 40 21.39 2.29 0.50
CA PHE A 40 21.35 3.03 1.78
C PHE A 40 22.77 3.38 2.25
N SER A 41 23.72 2.48 2.10
CA SER A 41 25.13 2.72 2.42
C SER A 41 25.74 3.82 1.54
N HIS A 42 25.40 3.83 0.24
CA HIS A 42 25.77 4.90 -0.67
C HIS A 42 25.20 6.27 -0.22
N LEU A 43 23.92 6.32 0.12
CA LEU A 43 23.29 7.55 0.62
C LEU A 43 23.99 8.08 1.87
N CYS A 44 24.36 7.19 2.81
CA CYS A 44 25.14 7.59 4.00
C CYS A 44 26.49 8.20 3.62
N ALA A 45 27.22 7.59 2.69
CA ALA A 45 28.51 8.09 2.22
C ALA A 45 28.38 9.41 1.43
N ALA A 46 27.29 9.58 0.70
CA ALA A 46 27.01 10.78 -0.11
C ALA A 46 26.36 11.93 0.69
N GLY A 47 26.19 11.78 2.03
CA GLY A 47 25.56 12.79 2.87
C GLY A 47 24.09 13.04 2.53
N GLY A 48 23.36 11.97 2.19
CA GLY A 48 21.92 12.01 1.89
C GLY A 48 21.56 12.49 0.50
N ARG A 49 22.53 12.74 -0.38
CA ARG A 49 22.27 13.20 -1.75
C ARG A 49 21.58 12.12 -2.55
N MET A 50 20.50 12.51 -3.23
CA MET A 50 19.74 11.65 -4.13
C MET A 50 19.27 12.43 -5.35
N ARG A 51 19.21 11.77 -6.51
CA ARG A 51 18.71 12.30 -7.76
C ARG A 51 17.43 11.59 -8.17
N ILE A 52 16.42 12.38 -8.53
CA ILE A 52 15.14 11.90 -9.06
C ILE A 52 15.13 12.16 -10.56
N HIS A 53 14.93 11.11 -11.34
CA HIS A 53 14.68 11.17 -12.78
C HIS A 53 13.18 11.07 -13.04
N GLU A 54 12.58 12.07 -13.63
CA GLU A 54 11.15 12.11 -13.90
C GLU A 54 10.84 12.73 -15.26
N PHE A 55 10.39 11.91 -16.22
CA PHE A 55 9.96 12.34 -17.56
C PHE A 55 10.94 13.30 -18.26
N GLY A 56 12.23 13.01 -18.18
CA GLY A 56 13.29 13.82 -18.80
C GLY A 56 13.75 15.03 -17.97
N THR A 57 13.25 15.17 -16.76
CA THR A 57 13.71 16.19 -15.79
C THR A 57 14.43 15.51 -14.63
N ASP A 58 15.59 16.04 -14.27
CA ASP A 58 16.36 15.61 -13.11
C ASP A 58 16.20 16.60 -11.95
N THR A 59 15.95 16.08 -10.76
CA THR A 59 15.88 16.87 -9.53
C THR A 59 16.84 16.31 -8.49
N ASP A 60 17.80 17.13 -8.07
CA ASP A 60 18.69 16.79 -6.96
C ASP A 60 18.05 17.19 -5.63
N CYS A 61 18.16 16.31 -4.63
CA CYS A 61 17.69 16.56 -3.27
C CYS A 61 18.67 16.02 -2.23
N VAL A 62 18.50 16.45 -0.99
CA VAL A 62 19.28 15.96 0.14
C VAL A 62 18.32 15.50 1.23
N ILE A 63 18.37 14.19 1.54
CA ILE A 63 17.68 13.62 2.70
C ILE A 63 18.47 14.05 3.94
N ALA A 64 17.86 14.84 4.82
CA ALA A 64 18.55 15.51 5.91
C ALA A 64 19.21 14.54 6.90
N HIS A 65 18.52 13.43 7.20
CA HIS A 65 18.99 12.45 8.17
C HIS A 65 18.82 11.03 7.63
N LEU A 66 19.83 10.19 7.88
CA LEU A 66 19.83 8.76 7.55
C LEU A 66 20.08 7.98 8.83
N SER A 67 19.23 7.01 9.13
CA SER A 67 19.28 6.27 10.39
C SER A 67 18.95 4.79 10.22
N ARG A 68 19.36 3.98 11.19
CA ARG A 68 18.90 2.60 11.38
C ARG A 68 18.16 2.42 12.70
N ASP A 69 18.10 3.48 13.51
CA ASP A 69 17.36 3.47 14.78
C ASP A 69 15.91 3.90 14.56
N VAL A 70 14.98 2.99 14.84
CA VAL A 70 13.55 3.30 14.75
C VAL A 70 13.06 4.30 15.79
N ALA A 71 13.85 4.54 16.85
CA ALA A 71 13.53 5.57 17.87
C ALA A 71 13.57 7.00 17.31
N ASP A 72 14.22 7.22 16.16
CA ASP A 72 14.26 8.50 15.46
C ASP A 72 12.91 8.95 14.87
N VAL A 73 11.85 8.14 15.05
CA VAL A 73 10.46 8.57 14.78
C VAL A 73 9.93 9.54 15.84
N ARG A 74 10.58 9.64 17.02
CA ARG A 74 10.16 10.55 18.08
C ARG A 74 10.19 12.00 17.62
N GLY A 75 9.14 12.75 17.97
CA GLY A 75 9.06 14.18 17.69
C GLY A 75 8.90 14.53 16.20
N LYS A 76 8.66 13.56 15.32
CA LYS A 76 8.31 13.82 13.93
C LYS A 76 6.83 14.18 13.83
N ASP A 77 6.48 15.06 12.90
CA ASP A 77 5.09 15.43 12.64
C ASP A 77 4.32 14.23 12.08
N ILE A 78 5.00 13.47 11.20
CA ILE A 78 4.45 12.29 10.53
C ILE A 78 5.51 11.20 10.35
N VAL A 79 5.07 9.96 10.47
CA VAL A 79 5.86 8.75 10.22
C VAL A 79 5.22 7.99 9.06
N LEU A 80 5.97 7.75 7.98
CA LEU A 80 5.54 7.00 6.82
C LEU A 80 6.12 5.59 6.88
N LEU A 81 5.28 4.56 6.89
CA LEU A 81 5.73 3.17 6.87
C LEU A 81 5.66 2.63 5.44
N CYS A 82 6.83 2.39 4.84
CA CYS A 82 7.02 2.00 3.44
C CYS A 82 7.72 0.64 3.30
N THR A 83 7.57 -0.25 4.26
CA THR A 83 8.08 -1.63 4.17
C THR A 83 7.05 -2.54 3.51
N GLN A 84 7.46 -3.73 3.09
CA GLN A 84 6.51 -4.76 2.67
C GLN A 84 5.56 -5.09 3.82
N THR A 85 4.29 -5.29 3.50
CA THR A 85 3.21 -5.40 4.48
C THR A 85 3.30 -6.65 5.36
N GLY A 86 3.96 -7.70 4.86
CA GLY A 86 4.27 -8.90 5.66
C GLY A 86 5.19 -8.63 6.87
N TYR A 87 5.97 -7.55 6.83
CA TYR A 87 6.86 -7.14 7.94
C TYR A 87 6.24 -6.09 8.86
N HIS A 88 5.03 -5.59 8.56
CA HIS A 88 4.43 -4.49 9.33
C HIS A 88 4.30 -4.82 10.81
N HIS A 89 3.84 -6.01 11.19
CA HIS A 89 3.72 -6.39 12.60
C HIS A 89 5.06 -6.25 13.35
N ASP A 90 6.16 -6.75 12.79
CA ASP A 90 7.47 -6.69 13.44
C ASP A 90 8.04 -5.27 13.48
N VAL A 91 7.83 -4.48 12.42
CA VAL A 91 8.24 -3.07 12.41
C VAL A 91 7.41 -2.26 13.40
N LEU A 92 6.10 -2.45 13.43
CA LEU A 92 5.20 -1.76 14.35
C LEU A 92 5.54 -2.07 15.82
N ARG A 93 5.86 -3.30 16.18
CA ARG A 93 6.33 -3.66 17.52
C ARG A 93 7.54 -2.82 17.97
N ARG A 94 8.41 -2.44 17.05
CA ARG A 94 9.61 -1.63 17.32
C ARG A 94 9.31 -0.14 17.32
N VAL A 95 8.30 0.32 16.59
CA VAL A 95 8.01 1.73 16.33
C VAL A 95 6.94 2.29 17.27
N VAL A 96 5.85 1.54 17.50
CA VAL A 96 4.70 2.01 18.31
C VAL A 96 5.09 2.51 19.68
N PRO A 97 6.05 1.90 20.43
CA PRO A 97 6.48 2.42 21.74
C PRO A 97 7.12 3.81 21.70
N PHE A 98 7.47 4.32 20.53
CA PHE A 98 8.09 5.65 20.37
C PHE A 98 7.13 6.70 19.81
N LEU A 99 5.91 6.30 19.43
CA LEU A 99 4.88 7.23 18.97
C LEU A 99 4.34 8.06 20.16
N THR A 100 3.96 9.28 19.86
CA THR A 100 3.43 10.24 20.84
C THR A 100 2.04 10.74 20.42
N ALA A 101 1.32 11.35 21.34
CA ALA A 101 0.02 11.96 21.07
C ALA A 101 0.10 12.97 19.91
N GLY A 102 -0.90 12.93 19.01
CA GLY A 102 -0.99 13.79 17.84
C GLY A 102 -0.07 13.43 16.68
N GLN A 103 0.86 12.49 16.87
CA GLN A 103 1.73 12.02 15.81
C GLN A 103 0.96 11.09 14.87
N ILE A 104 1.17 11.24 13.55
CA ILE A 104 0.52 10.43 12.53
C ILE A 104 1.48 9.33 12.07
N LEU A 105 1.02 8.08 12.10
CA LEU A 105 1.65 6.95 11.42
C LEU A 105 0.83 6.58 10.19
N LEU A 106 1.35 6.89 8.99
CA LEU A 106 0.74 6.56 7.70
C LEU A 106 1.42 5.34 7.06
N MET A 107 0.69 4.26 6.88
CA MET A 107 1.14 3.00 6.32
C MET A 107 0.83 2.93 4.81
N ILE A 108 1.84 2.65 3.98
CA ILE A 108 1.78 2.79 2.52
C ILE A 108 2.31 1.53 1.81
N PRO A 109 1.41 0.66 1.32
CA PRO A 109 0.01 0.49 1.68
C PRO A 109 -0.16 -0.15 3.06
N GLY A 110 -1.39 -0.09 3.60
CA GLY A 110 -1.63 -0.59 4.96
C GLY A 110 -2.05 -2.06 5.06
N TYR A 111 -3.01 -2.51 4.26
CA TYR A 111 -3.67 -3.81 4.41
C TYR A 111 -4.19 -4.07 5.84
N LEU A 112 -4.80 -3.06 6.46
CA LEU A 112 -5.36 -3.08 7.82
C LEU A 112 -4.31 -3.28 8.93
N SER A 113 -3.08 -2.78 8.72
CA SER A 113 -2.01 -2.80 9.73
C SER A 113 -2.32 -1.97 10.98
N THR A 114 -3.28 -1.04 10.89
CA THR A 114 -3.83 -0.32 12.05
C THR A 114 -4.25 -1.28 13.15
N ALA A 115 -4.84 -2.44 12.81
CA ALA A 115 -5.22 -3.45 13.80
C ALA A 115 -4.02 -4.01 14.58
N TYR A 116 -2.88 -4.22 13.92
CA TYR A 116 -1.64 -4.60 14.60
C TYR A 116 -1.15 -3.48 15.53
N ALA A 117 -1.21 -2.22 15.07
CA ALA A 117 -0.78 -1.10 15.90
C ALA A 117 -1.63 -0.95 17.16
N LEU A 118 -2.95 -1.15 17.05
CA LEU A 118 -3.88 -1.12 18.21
C LEU A 118 -3.56 -2.22 19.23
N GLY A 119 -3.25 -3.43 18.76
CA GLY A 119 -2.85 -4.54 19.64
C GLY A 119 -1.54 -4.33 20.39
N LEU A 120 -0.77 -3.30 20.04
CA LEU A 120 0.49 -2.91 20.72
C LEU A 120 0.30 -1.79 21.75
N HIS A 121 -0.93 -1.41 22.02
CA HIS A 121 -1.28 -0.37 23.01
C HIS A 121 -0.50 0.95 22.79
N PRO A 122 -0.74 1.65 21.66
CA PRO A 122 -0.07 2.91 21.36
C PRO A 122 -0.41 3.99 22.39
N ALA A 123 0.41 5.05 22.42
CA ALA A 123 0.12 6.21 23.25
C ALA A 123 -1.26 6.80 22.92
N ASP A 124 -2.00 7.22 23.94
CA ASP A 124 -3.29 7.90 23.76
C ASP A 124 -3.12 9.11 22.85
N GLY A 125 -4.01 9.22 21.85
CA GLY A 125 -3.97 10.29 20.86
C GLY A 125 -3.00 10.08 19.69
N ALA A 126 -2.33 8.93 19.56
CA ALA A 126 -1.65 8.57 18.33
C ALA A 126 -2.67 8.36 17.20
N ILE A 127 -2.35 8.84 15.99
CA ILE A 127 -3.23 8.78 14.83
C ILE A 127 -2.66 7.80 13.81
N PHE A 128 -3.49 6.90 13.32
CA PHE A 128 -3.12 5.95 12.28
C PHE A 128 -3.80 6.31 10.97
N ALA A 129 -3.07 6.15 9.86
CA ALA A 129 -3.64 6.28 8.52
C ALA A 129 -3.13 5.14 7.64
N GLU A 130 -3.96 4.73 6.69
CA GLU A 130 -3.58 3.73 5.69
C GLU A 130 -3.90 4.23 4.29
N ALA A 131 -2.93 4.07 3.39
CA ALA A 131 -3.12 4.32 1.97
C ALA A 131 -3.52 3.05 1.22
N GLU A 132 -4.31 3.20 0.16
CA GLU A 132 -4.62 2.10 -0.76
C GLU A 132 -3.36 1.56 -1.45
N SER A 133 -2.47 2.46 -1.87
CA SER A 133 -1.28 2.13 -2.65
C SER A 133 -0.15 3.13 -2.42
N ASN A 134 1.00 2.91 -3.07
CA ASN A 134 2.07 3.89 -3.15
C ASN A 134 1.60 5.14 -3.90
N PHE A 135 2.14 6.31 -3.53
CA PHE A 135 1.85 7.60 -4.17
C PHE A 135 2.68 7.84 -5.43
N ILE A 136 3.88 7.27 -5.44
CA ILE A 136 4.86 7.36 -6.53
C ILE A 136 5.29 5.94 -6.88
N ASP A 137 5.02 5.51 -8.10
CA ASP A 137 5.59 4.29 -8.67
C ASP A 137 6.94 4.61 -9.30
N GLY A 138 7.89 3.75 -9.06
CA GLY A 138 9.24 3.90 -9.60
C GLY A 138 10.22 2.96 -8.89
N ARG A 139 11.48 3.10 -9.21
CA ARG A 139 12.51 2.22 -8.65
C ARG A 139 13.85 2.90 -8.54
N ILE A 140 14.67 2.44 -7.63
CA ILE A 140 16.08 2.75 -7.51
C ILE A 140 16.74 2.16 -8.76
N CYS A 141 17.30 3.03 -9.63
CA CYS A 141 17.95 2.63 -10.90
C CYS A 141 19.45 2.54 -10.75
N ALA A 142 20.04 3.29 -9.82
CA ALA A 142 21.44 3.21 -9.41
C ALA A 142 21.55 3.68 -7.95
N PRO A 143 22.66 3.41 -7.22
CA PRO A 143 22.85 3.94 -5.89
C PRO A 143 22.75 5.47 -5.85
N GLY A 144 21.80 5.99 -5.05
CA GLY A 144 21.50 7.41 -4.96
C GLY A 144 20.64 7.96 -6.10
N GLU A 145 20.14 7.13 -7.02
CA GLU A 145 19.33 7.54 -8.15
C GLU A 145 17.98 6.80 -8.17
N PHE A 146 16.91 7.53 -8.40
CA PHE A 146 15.54 7.01 -8.44
C PHE A 146 14.85 7.44 -9.73
N GLN A 147 14.34 6.46 -10.48
CA GLN A 147 13.53 6.68 -11.66
C GLN A 147 12.05 6.65 -11.30
N VAL A 148 11.35 7.75 -11.47
CA VAL A 148 9.89 7.82 -11.39
C VAL A 148 9.30 7.22 -12.66
N GLY A 149 8.41 6.25 -12.48
CA GLY A 149 7.60 5.70 -13.57
C GLY A 149 6.25 6.39 -13.66
N PHE A 150 5.65 6.67 -12.50
CA PHE A 150 4.32 7.25 -12.43
C PHE A 150 4.05 7.94 -11.07
N ARG A 151 3.22 9.00 -11.07
CA ARG A 151 2.67 9.63 -9.85
C ARG A 151 1.16 9.55 -9.87
N ASN A 152 0.58 9.17 -8.75
CA ASN A 152 -0.87 9.26 -8.60
C ASN A 152 -1.32 10.72 -8.55
N VAL A 153 -2.42 11.03 -9.23
CA VAL A 153 -3.05 12.35 -9.19
C VAL A 153 -4.01 12.51 -8.01
N ARG A 154 -4.45 11.40 -7.42
CA ARG A 154 -5.22 11.31 -6.17
C ARG A 154 -4.70 10.14 -5.34
N ASN A 155 -4.61 10.32 -4.03
CA ASN A 155 -4.09 9.31 -3.10
C ASN A 155 -5.11 9.05 -2.00
N PRO A 156 -6.00 8.04 -2.18
CA PRO A 156 -6.99 7.69 -1.19
C PRO A 156 -6.34 7.11 0.06
N ILE A 157 -6.76 7.62 1.22
CA ILE A 157 -6.30 7.18 2.54
C ILE A 157 -7.47 7.11 3.52
N GLY A 158 -7.44 6.13 4.42
CA GLY A 158 -8.30 6.09 5.60
C GLY A 158 -7.56 6.59 6.84
N VAL A 159 -8.29 7.14 7.80
CA VAL A 159 -7.74 7.64 9.09
C VAL A 159 -8.45 6.96 10.25
N TYR A 160 -7.69 6.59 11.27
CA TYR A 160 -8.17 6.05 12.54
C TYR A 160 -7.51 6.75 13.74
N PRO A 161 -8.25 7.13 14.80
CA PRO A 161 -9.72 7.10 14.83
C PRO A 161 -10.32 8.17 13.91
N HIS A 162 -11.54 7.93 13.42
CA HIS A 162 -12.22 8.86 12.51
C HIS A 162 -12.38 10.27 13.13
N SER A 163 -12.59 10.34 14.44
CA SER A 163 -12.65 11.61 15.18
C SER A 163 -11.38 12.47 15.06
N ALA A 164 -10.24 11.86 14.73
CA ALA A 164 -8.97 12.57 14.51
C ALA A 164 -8.80 13.08 13.06
N LEU A 165 -9.75 12.78 12.14
CA LEU A 165 -9.64 13.18 10.74
C LEU A 165 -9.38 14.68 10.52
N PRO A 166 -10.05 15.63 11.23
CA PRO A 166 -9.76 17.06 11.04
C PRO A 166 -8.31 17.42 11.42
N ALA A 167 -7.79 16.85 12.52
CA ALA A 167 -6.42 17.07 12.96
C ALA A 167 -5.41 16.42 12.01
N ALA A 168 -5.68 15.18 11.58
CA ALA A 168 -4.86 14.47 10.60
C ALA A 168 -4.79 15.24 9.27
N LYS A 169 -5.95 15.70 8.78
CA LYS A 169 -6.03 16.49 7.54
C LYS A 169 -5.17 17.75 7.61
N ALA A 170 -5.23 18.50 8.70
CA ALA A 170 -4.43 19.71 8.89
C ALA A 170 -2.92 19.46 8.81
N VAL A 171 -2.45 18.28 9.19
CA VAL A 171 -1.04 17.86 9.07
C VAL A 171 -0.73 17.33 7.69
N LEU A 172 -1.55 16.39 7.17
CA LEU A 172 -1.34 15.71 5.90
C LEU A 172 -1.39 16.66 4.70
N ASP A 173 -2.29 17.63 4.69
CA ASP A 173 -2.40 18.62 3.62
C ASP A 173 -1.11 19.45 3.45
N ARG A 174 -0.32 19.61 4.52
CA ARG A 174 0.99 20.30 4.48
C ARG A 174 2.07 19.54 3.70
N LEU A 175 1.87 18.24 3.44
CA LEU A 175 2.77 17.45 2.59
C LEU A 175 2.68 17.85 1.12
N GLY A 176 1.61 18.51 0.71
CA GLY A 176 1.35 18.84 -0.70
C GLY A 176 1.05 17.62 -1.57
N THR A 177 0.74 16.49 -0.96
CA THR A 177 0.27 15.28 -1.64
C THR A 177 -1.25 15.35 -1.76
N PRO A 178 -1.83 15.11 -2.97
CA PRO A 178 -3.28 15.20 -3.19
C PRO A 178 -3.99 14.00 -2.55
N PHE A 179 -4.26 14.08 -1.24
CA PHE A 179 -5.00 13.06 -0.51
C PHE A 179 -6.51 13.16 -0.75
N VAL A 180 -7.15 11.99 -0.79
CA VAL A 180 -8.60 11.82 -0.72
C VAL A 180 -8.91 11.00 0.52
N TYR A 181 -9.83 11.47 1.35
CA TYR A 181 -10.11 10.84 2.63
C TYR A 181 -11.28 9.87 2.49
N LEU A 182 -10.99 8.60 2.72
CA LEU A 182 -11.96 7.51 2.72
C LEU A 182 -12.70 7.43 4.06
N LYS A 183 -13.77 6.66 4.09
CA LYS A 183 -14.57 6.44 5.30
C LYS A 183 -13.76 5.79 6.42
N SER A 184 -12.83 4.87 6.09
CA SER A 184 -12.06 4.14 7.09
C SER A 184 -10.76 3.56 6.54
N VAL A 185 -9.88 3.13 7.45
CA VAL A 185 -8.69 2.34 7.09
C VAL A 185 -9.04 0.96 6.51
N ALA A 186 -10.22 0.40 6.83
CA ALA A 186 -10.69 -0.86 6.25
C ALA A 186 -11.06 -0.69 4.77
N GLU A 187 -11.68 0.42 4.41
CA GLU A 187 -11.95 0.79 3.02
C GLU A 187 -10.65 0.94 2.23
N ALA A 188 -9.67 1.69 2.75
CA ALA A 188 -8.36 1.84 2.13
C ALA A 188 -7.66 0.49 1.91
N ALA A 189 -7.71 -0.40 2.91
CA ALA A 189 -7.08 -1.72 2.84
C ALA A 189 -7.69 -2.60 1.73
N LEU A 190 -9.01 -2.58 1.55
CA LEU A 190 -9.71 -3.38 0.55
C LEU A 190 -9.61 -2.81 -0.86
N HIS A 191 -9.37 -1.50 -1.01
CA HIS A 191 -9.13 -0.87 -2.32
C HIS A 191 -7.68 -0.98 -2.80
N ASN A 192 -6.80 -1.69 -2.08
CA ASN A 192 -5.44 -1.92 -2.59
C ASN A 192 -5.47 -2.66 -3.93
N PRO A 193 -4.97 -2.03 -5.01
CA PRO A 193 -5.07 -2.59 -6.37
C PRO A 193 -4.31 -3.91 -6.53
N ASN A 194 -3.24 -4.10 -5.76
CA ASN A 194 -2.37 -5.27 -5.87
C ASN A 194 -3.10 -6.55 -5.45
N MET A 195 -4.04 -6.46 -4.52
CA MET A 195 -4.88 -7.57 -4.10
C MET A 195 -5.64 -8.20 -5.29
N ILE A 196 -6.02 -7.41 -6.26
CA ILE A 196 -6.78 -7.85 -7.44
C ILE A 196 -5.83 -8.19 -8.60
N VAL A 197 -5.05 -7.21 -9.07
CA VAL A 197 -4.29 -7.37 -10.32
C VAL A 197 -3.09 -8.29 -10.18
N HIS A 198 -2.33 -8.18 -9.08
CA HIS A 198 -1.14 -9.01 -8.89
C HIS A 198 -1.49 -10.47 -8.65
N THR A 199 -2.48 -10.73 -7.80
CA THR A 199 -2.85 -12.09 -7.42
C THR A 199 -3.41 -12.85 -8.60
N VAL A 200 -4.40 -12.29 -9.32
CA VAL A 200 -4.96 -12.93 -10.51
C VAL A 200 -3.89 -13.07 -11.60
N GLY A 201 -3.19 -11.99 -11.92
CA GLY A 201 -2.20 -12.01 -13.01
C GLY A 201 -1.05 -12.97 -12.75
N ALA A 202 -0.47 -12.98 -11.55
CA ALA A 202 0.66 -13.85 -11.24
C ALA A 202 0.25 -15.31 -11.08
N ILE A 203 -0.87 -15.62 -10.42
CA ILE A 203 -1.34 -17.01 -10.25
C ILE A 203 -1.69 -17.64 -11.59
N MET A 204 -2.40 -16.91 -12.46
CA MET A 204 -2.80 -17.44 -13.77
C MET A 204 -1.63 -17.56 -14.75
N THR A 205 -0.48 -16.97 -14.45
CA THR A 205 0.72 -17.03 -15.33
C THR A 205 1.91 -17.74 -14.69
N ILE A 206 1.72 -18.54 -13.63
CA ILE A 206 2.79 -19.35 -13.01
C ILE A 206 3.64 -20.08 -14.05
N PRO A 207 3.07 -20.81 -15.04
CA PRO A 207 3.89 -21.49 -16.06
C PRO A 207 4.73 -20.54 -16.92
N ARG A 208 4.24 -19.32 -17.18
CA ARG A 208 5.00 -18.30 -17.94
C ARG A 208 6.15 -17.76 -17.11
N ILE A 209 5.90 -17.47 -15.81
CA ILE A 209 6.94 -17.01 -14.90
C ILE A 209 8.11 -18.00 -14.88
N GLU A 210 7.82 -19.28 -14.66
CA GLU A 210 8.84 -20.33 -14.54
C GLU A 210 9.49 -20.65 -15.89
N GLY A 211 8.68 -20.79 -16.95
CA GLY A 211 9.17 -21.17 -18.28
C GLY A 211 10.03 -20.10 -18.97
N THR A 212 9.93 -18.83 -18.56
CA THR A 212 10.69 -17.71 -19.12
C THR A 212 11.70 -17.14 -18.16
N ASN A 213 11.80 -17.66 -16.93
CA ASN A 213 12.57 -17.02 -15.83
C ASN A 213 12.19 -15.54 -15.64
N GLY A 214 10.91 -15.22 -15.80
CA GLY A 214 10.39 -13.86 -15.68
C GLY A 214 10.63 -12.95 -16.91
N GLU A 215 11.19 -13.47 -18.01
CA GLU A 215 11.36 -12.73 -19.27
C GLU A 215 10.02 -12.59 -20.03
N TYR A 216 9.01 -12.08 -19.33
CA TYR A 216 7.67 -11.78 -19.88
C TYR A 216 7.10 -10.56 -19.15
N CYS A 217 6.00 -10.02 -19.64
CA CYS A 217 5.27 -8.95 -18.95
C CYS A 217 3.87 -9.44 -18.56
N MET A 218 3.62 -9.57 -17.26
CA MET A 218 2.32 -9.99 -16.74
C MET A 218 1.17 -9.13 -17.27
N TYR A 219 1.35 -7.84 -17.34
CA TYR A 219 0.32 -6.92 -17.79
C TYR A 219 -0.03 -7.10 -19.28
N HIS A 220 0.92 -7.51 -20.14
CA HIS A 220 0.69 -7.79 -21.54
C HIS A 220 0.01 -9.14 -21.77
N GLU A 221 0.37 -10.16 -21.00
CA GLU A 221 0.10 -11.54 -21.33
C GLU A 221 -0.99 -12.20 -20.46
N ALA A 222 -1.16 -11.75 -19.19
CA ALA A 222 -2.04 -12.43 -18.25
C ALA A 222 -3.53 -12.17 -18.52
N PHE A 223 -3.91 -10.95 -18.87
CA PHE A 223 -5.30 -10.49 -18.84
C PHE A 223 -6.05 -10.76 -20.13
N THR A 224 -6.06 -12.05 -20.54
CA THR A 224 -6.94 -12.56 -21.61
C THR A 224 -8.42 -12.42 -21.19
N PRO A 225 -9.40 -12.52 -22.13
CA PRO A 225 -10.81 -12.37 -21.78
C PRO A 225 -11.27 -13.27 -20.62
N SER A 226 -10.81 -14.52 -20.56
CA SER A 226 -11.19 -15.44 -19.46
C SER A 226 -10.54 -15.06 -18.13
N VAL A 227 -9.28 -14.63 -18.14
CA VAL A 227 -8.60 -14.15 -16.92
C VAL A 227 -9.18 -12.82 -16.45
N TRP A 228 -9.63 -11.99 -17.41
CA TRP A 228 -10.35 -10.76 -17.07
C TRP A 228 -11.67 -11.04 -16.36
N ASN A 229 -12.45 -12.02 -16.82
CA ASN A 229 -13.68 -12.45 -16.12
C ASN A 229 -13.38 -12.94 -14.68
N LEU A 230 -12.24 -13.62 -14.48
CA LEU A 230 -11.81 -14.04 -13.15
C LEU A 230 -11.46 -12.84 -12.26
N LEU A 231 -10.78 -11.82 -12.83
CA LEU A 231 -10.48 -10.58 -12.14
C LEU A 231 -11.78 -9.86 -11.71
N GLU A 232 -12.74 -9.70 -12.62
CA GLU A 232 -14.04 -9.08 -12.34
C GLU A 232 -14.84 -9.87 -11.27
N ALA A 233 -14.74 -11.20 -11.26
CA ALA A 233 -15.40 -12.04 -10.26
C ALA A 233 -14.80 -11.83 -8.87
N LEU A 234 -13.46 -11.81 -8.75
CA LEU A 234 -12.76 -11.51 -7.48
C LEU A 234 -13.09 -10.09 -7.01
N ASP A 235 -13.05 -9.12 -7.92
CA ASP A 235 -13.37 -7.73 -7.62
C ASP A 235 -14.82 -7.56 -7.14
N GLY A 236 -15.74 -8.31 -7.72
CA GLY A 236 -17.14 -8.39 -7.26
C GLY A 236 -17.26 -8.93 -5.83
N GLU A 237 -16.42 -9.85 -5.42
CA GLU A 237 -16.38 -10.31 -4.01
C GLU A 237 -15.89 -9.21 -3.07
N LYS A 238 -14.84 -8.49 -3.45
CA LYS A 238 -14.33 -7.33 -2.72
C LYS A 238 -15.42 -6.25 -2.57
N MET A 239 -16.13 -5.91 -3.65
CA MET A 239 -17.19 -4.90 -3.61
C MET A 239 -18.32 -5.28 -2.65
N ARG A 240 -18.77 -6.54 -2.65
CA ARG A 240 -19.78 -7.01 -1.69
C ARG A 240 -19.32 -6.91 -0.23
N VAL A 241 -18.02 -7.16 0.05
CA VAL A 241 -17.47 -6.97 1.40
C VAL A 241 -17.44 -5.48 1.77
N LEU A 242 -17.02 -4.60 0.86
CA LEU A 242 -17.06 -3.15 1.06
C LEU A 242 -18.47 -2.63 1.33
N GLU A 243 -19.45 -3.03 0.53
CA GLU A 243 -20.87 -2.68 0.73
C GLU A 243 -21.37 -3.15 2.09
N ARG A 244 -20.99 -4.35 2.53
CA ARG A 244 -21.37 -4.87 3.85
C ARG A 244 -20.73 -4.09 5.00
N LEU A 245 -19.59 -3.44 4.76
CA LEU A 245 -18.94 -2.47 5.67
C LEU A 245 -19.54 -1.05 5.56
N GLY A 246 -20.56 -0.87 4.73
CA GLY A 246 -21.17 0.44 4.47
C GLY A 246 -20.26 1.40 3.71
N CYS A 247 -19.29 0.86 2.96
CA CYS A 247 -18.41 1.60 2.05
C CYS A 247 -18.91 1.46 0.61
N GLU A 248 -18.49 2.37 -0.26
CA GLU A 248 -18.81 2.27 -1.68
C GLU A 248 -18.02 1.13 -2.34
N GLY A 249 -18.71 0.25 -3.06
CA GLY A 249 -18.11 -0.81 -3.86
C GLY A 249 -17.61 -0.26 -5.20
N VAL A 250 -16.39 0.28 -5.24
CA VAL A 250 -15.80 0.81 -6.48
C VAL A 250 -15.05 -0.30 -7.21
N PRO A 251 -15.36 -0.55 -8.52
CA PRO A 251 -14.62 -1.51 -9.32
C PRO A 251 -13.13 -1.19 -9.41
N TYR A 252 -12.29 -2.22 -9.46
CA TYR A 252 -10.83 -2.10 -9.51
C TYR A 252 -10.34 -1.10 -10.56
N VAL A 253 -10.85 -1.19 -11.79
CA VAL A 253 -10.41 -0.30 -12.88
C VAL A 253 -10.83 1.15 -12.66
N GLU A 254 -12.02 1.38 -12.11
CA GLU A 254 -12.50 2.72 -11.78
C GLU A 254 -11.67 3.33 -10.63
N ALA A 255 -11.36 2.56 -9.60
CA ALA A 255 -10.48 2.99 -8.54
C ALA A 255 -9.06 3.31 -9.06
N CYS A 256 -8.53 2.52 -10.01
CA CYS A 256 -7.27 2.81 -10.68
C CYS A 256 -7.33 4.09 -11.51
N LYS A 257 -8.38 4.26 -12.32
CA LYS A 257 -8.60 5.49 -13.10
C LYS A 257 -8.67 6.70 -12.18
N PHE A 258 -9.43 6.63 -11.10
CA PHE A 258 -9.57 7.70 -10.13
C PHE A 258 -8.22 8.16 -9.56
N ARG A 259 -7.34 7.22 -9.20
CA ARG A 259 -5.99 7.53 -8.71
C ARG A 259 -5.08 8.13 -9.79
N ASN A 260 -5.20 7.63 -11.00
CA ASN A 260 -4.16 7.79 -12.03
C ASN A 260 -4.50 8.86 -13.06
N SER A 261 -5.74 9.30 -13.17
CA SER A 261 -6.19 10.23 -14.19
C SER A 261 -7.14 11.28 -13.63
N LEU A 262 -7.02 12.51 -14.15
CA LEU A 262 -7.99 13.59 -13.94
C LEU A 262 -9.10 13.56 -15.01
N ASP A 263 -8.96 12.74 -16.05
CA ASP A 263 -9.98 12.54 -17.07
C ASP A 263 -11.05 11.57 -16.58
N GLU A 264 -12.13 12.11 -16.07
CA GLU A 264 -13.26 11.34 -15.54
C GLU A 264 -14.13 10.70 -16.66
N GLN A 265 -13.98 11.16 -17.91
CA GLN A 265 -14.77 10.67 -19.04
C GLN A 265 -14.12 9.48 -19.75
N SER A 266 -12.85 9.19 -19.48
CA SER A 266 -12.16 8.08 -20.11
C SER A 266 -12.73 6.72 -19.66
N ASP A 267 -12.73 5.73 -20.55
CA ASP A 267 -13.07 4.35 -20.21
C ASP A 267 -11.95 3.72 -19.37
N ALA A 268 -12.27 3.31 -18.15
CA ALA A 268 -11.29 2.80 -17.19
C ALA A 268 -10.68 1.46 -17.63
N LYS A 269 -11.47 0.58 -18.26
CA LYS A 269 -11.00 -0.70 -18.77
C LYS A 269 -10.09 -0.51 -19.99
N ALA A 270 -10.46 0.35 -20.92
CA ALA A 270 -9.61 0.74 -22.02
C ALA A 270 -8.30 1.38 -21.55
N GLY A 271 -8.37 2.23 -20.51
CA GLY A 271 -7.20 2.82 -19.86
C GLY A 271 -6.25 1.76 -19.27
N PHE A 272 -6.79 0.73 -18.62
CA PHE A 272 -5.98 -0.39 -18.14
C PHE A 272 -5.25 -1.11 -19.29
N PHE A 273 -5.94 -1.44 -20.36
CA PHE A 273 -5.32 -2.15 -21.50
C PHE A 273 -4.33 -1.26 -22.25
N ALA A 274 -4.58 0.03 -22.38
CA ALA A 274 -3.61 0.99 -22.94
C ALA A 274 -2.33 1.03 -22.11
N TYR A 275 -2.45 1.12 -20.77
CA TYR A 275 -1.32 1.08 -19.84
C TYR A 275 -0.60 -0.27 -19.88
N ALA A 276 -1.34 -1.38 -19.95
CA ALA A 276 -0.78 -2.71 -20.08
C ALA A 276 0.04 -2.88 -21.37
N ALA A 277 -0.36 -2.25 -22.46
CA ALA A 277 0.27 -2.36 -23.77
C ALA A 277 1.52 -1.46 -23.96
N MET A 278 1.85 -0.62 -22.99
CA MET A 278 3.03 0.28 -23.09
C MET A 278 4.33 -0.53 -23.19
N PRO A 279 5.20 -0.24 -24.18
CA PRO A 279 6.44 -1.00 -24.40
C PRO A 279 7.42 -0.98 -23.20
N GLU A 280 7.38 0.09 -22.43
CA GLU A 280 8.26 0.33 -21.28
C GLU A 280 7.80 -0.40 -20.01
N ARG A 281 6.69 -1.15 -20.06
CA ARG A 281 6.23 -1.92 -18.91
C ARG A 281 7.29 -2.89 -18.44
N ALA A 282 7.52 -2.88 -17.14
CA ALA A 282 8.51 -3.75 -16.54
C ALA A 282 8.18 -5.23 -16.78
N LYS A 283 9.20 -5.99 -17.14
CA LYS A 283 9.12 -7.45 -17.18
C LYS A 283 8.87 -8.02 -15.78
N GLY A 284 8.32 -9.20 -15.75
CA GLY A 284 8.08 -9.94 -14.52
C GLY A 284 6.60 -10.14 -14.18
N PRO A 285 6.34 -10.74 -13.00
CA PRO A 285 7.30 -11.01 -11.93
C PRO A 285 8.40 -12.02 -12.32
N LEU A 286 9.61 -11.86 -11.74
CA LEU A 286 10.77 -12.70 -12.10
C LEU A 286 10.74 -14.09 -11.48
N SER A 287 9.86 -14.31 -10.51
CA SER A 287 9.72 -15.57 -9.77
C SER A 287 8.31 -15.71 -9.23
N VAL A 288 7.82 -16.94 -9.16
CA VAL A 288 6.57 -17.28 -8.46
C VAL A 288 6.61 -16.92 -6.97
N ARG A 289 7.82 -16.83 -6.39
CA ARG A 289 8.02 -16.36 -5.02
C ARG A 289 8.17 -14.85 -4.92
N SER A 290 7.81 -14.10 -5.96
CA SER A 290 7.70 -12.64 -5.89
C SER A 290 6.60 -12.20 -4.93
N ARG A 291 6.66 -10.94 -4.50
CA ARG A 291 5.66 -10.36 -3.60
C ARG A 291 4.23 -10.39 -4.16
N TYR A 292 4.05 -10.51 -5.47
CA TYR A 292 2.74 -10.62 -6.13
C TYR A 292 1.93 -11.81 -5.63
N ILE A 293 2.63 -12.89 -5.23
CA ILE A 293 1.99 -14.05 -4.58
C ILE A 293 2.31 -14.07 -3.09
N THR A 294 3.59 -13.94 -2.70
CA THR A 294 4.01 -14.14 -1.30
C THR A 294 3.61 -13.01 -0.34
N GLU A 295 3.22 -11.86 -0.86
CA GLU A 295 2.67 -10.75 -0.07
C GLU A 295 1.18 -10.55 -0.33
N ASP A 296 0.77 -10.34 -1.59
CA ASP A 296 -0.59 -9.91 -1.90
C ASP A 296 -1.63 -11.03 -1.68
N VAL A 297 -1.26 -12.31 -1.79
CA VAL A 297 -2.17 -13.41 -1.44
C VAL A 297 -2.41 -13.47 0.07
N PRO A 298 -1.41 -13.66 0.94
CA PRO A 298 -1.67 -13.76 2.37
C PRO A 298 -2.14 -12.43 3.00
N GLN A 299 -1.63 -11.29 2.57
CA GLN A 299 -1.97 -10.01 3.20
C GLN A 299 -3.26 -9.41 2.63
N GLY A 300 -3.50 -9.54 1.32
CA GLY A 300 -4.68 -9.02 0.64
C GLY A 300 -5.83 -10.01 0.58
N LEU A 301 -5.67 -11.14 -0.13
CA LEU A 301 -6.74 -12.13 -0.25
C LEU A 301 -7.09 -12.77 1.09
N GLY A 302 -6.10 -13.06 1.94
CA GLY A 302 -6.34 -13.57 3.29
C GLY A 302 -7.17 -12.60 4.14
N LEU A 303 -6.96 -11.29 4.01
CA LEU A 303 -7.79 -10.27 4.65
C LEU A 303 -9.20 -10.25 4.09
N LEU A 304 -9.36 -10.26 2.76
CA LEU A 304 -10.66 -10.25 2.09
C LEU A 304 -11.49 -11.47 2.47
N GLU A 305 -10.91 -12.67 2.43
CA GLU A 305 -11.58 -13.91 2.83
C GLU A 305 -12.04 -13.87 4.30
N SER A 306 -11.15 -13.45 5.20
CA SER A 306 -11.43 -13.44 6.63
C SER A 306 -12.47 -12.39 7.02
N LEU A 307 -12.43 -11.20 6.43
CA LEU A 307 -13.48 -10.18 6.61
C LEU A 307 -14.81 -10.66 6.02
N GLY A 308 -14.79 -11.21 4.80
CA GLY A 308 -15.98 -11.77 4.16
C GLY A 308 -16.67 -12.81 5.05
N ALA A 309 -15.91 -13.77 5.58
CA ALA A 309 -16.42 -14.79 6.47
C ALA A 309 -17.05 -14.21 7.75
N SER A 310 -16.41 -13.20 8.36
CA SER A 310 -16.93 -12.55 9.57
C SER A 310 -18.20 -11.74 9.34
N LEU A 311 -18.38 -11.23 8.13
CA LEU A 311 -19.53 -10.42 7.71
C LEU A 311 -20.64 -11.25 7.05
N GLY A 312 -20.45 -12.56 6.89
CA GLY A 312 -21.35 -13.45 6.20
C GLY A 312 -21.42 -13.24 4.68
N VAL A 313 -20.35 -12.72 4.08
CA VAL A 313 -20.21 -12.50 2.63
C VAL A 313 -19.34 -13.61 2.04
N PRO A 314 -19.87 -14.50 1.19
CA PRO A 314 -19.09 -15.54 0.55
C PRO A 314 -18.04 -14.98 -0.43
N THR A 315 -16.82 -15.53 -0.38
CA THR A 315 -15.69 -15.14 -1.25
C THR A 315 -15.05 -16.39 -1.91
N PRO A 316 -15.80 -17.18 -2.71
CA PRO A 316 -15.32 -18.45 -3.23
C PRO A 316 -14.18 -18.29 -4.25
N VAL A 317 -14.15 -17.24 -5.05
CA VAL A 317 -13.05 -16.99 -6.01
C VAL A 317 -11.77 -16.64 -5.25
N CYS A 318 -11.88 -15.76 -4.25
CA CYS A 318 -10.78 -15.42 -3.35
C CYS A 318 -10.18 -16.67 -2.69
N SER A 319 -11.04 -17.51 -2.07
CA SER A 319 -10.62 -18.75 -1.43
C SER A 319 -9.93 -19.71 -2.40
N SER A 320 -10.46 -19.84 -3.62
CA SER A 320 -9.86 -20.70 -4.66
C SER A 320 -8.48 -20.21 -5.09
N LEU A 321 -8.28 -18.91 -5.23
CA LEU A 321 -6.97 -18.33 -5.57
C LEU A 321 -5.95 -18.55 -4.45
N ILE A 322 -6.35 -18.43 -3.19
CA ILE A 322 -5.48 -18.74 -2.05
C ILE A 322 -5.05 -20.22 -2.07
N GLU A 323 -5.98 -21.14 -2.33
CA GLU A 323 -5.68 -22.58 -2.40
C GLU A 323 -4.73 -22.90 -3.56
N ILE A 324 -5.00 -22.37 -4.77
CA ILE A 324 -4.15 -22.59 -5.95
C ILE A 324 -2.73 -22.07 -5.69
N ALA A 325 -2.61 -20.87 -5.15
CA ALA A 325 -1.31 -20.27 -4.85
C ALA A 325 -0.56 -21.06 -3.76
N SER A 326 -1.26 -21.49 -2.71
CA SER A 326 -0.71 -22.30 -1.63
C SER A 326 -0.18 -23.63 -2.15
N ALA A 327 -0.97 -24.34 -2.95
CA ALA A 327 -0.58 -25.61 -3.58
C ALA A 327 0.62 -25.42 -4.52
N ALA A 328 0.60 -24.39 -5.36
CA ALA A 328 1.68 -24.11 -6.32
C ALA A 328 3.02 -23.79 -5.61
N LEU A 329 3.00 -23.08 -4.48
CA LEU A 329 4.21 -22.74 -3.72
C LEU A 329 4.63 -23.81 -2.71
N GLY A 330 3.81 -24.84 -2.52
CA GLY A 330 4.09 -25.91 -1.54
C GLY A 330 4.04 -25.42 -0.09
N GLY A 331 3.11 -24.50 0.24
CA GLY A 331 2.98 -23.90 1.55
C GLY A 331 1.53 -23.49 1.85
N ASP A 332 1.25 -23.08 3.08
CA ASP A 332 -0.06 -22.59 3.51
C ASP A 332 -0.05 -21.06 3.60
N LEU A 333 -0.47 -20.40 2.52
CA LEU A 333 -0.54 -18.93 2.46
C LEU A 333 -1.70 -18.38 3.31
N ARG A 334 -2.77 -19.16 3.52
CA ARG A 334 -3.88 -18.76 4.39
C ARG A 334 -3.41 -18.68 5.85
N ALA A 335 -2.66 -19.66 6.35
CA ALA A 335 -2.09 -19.62 7.68
C ALA A 335 -1.11 -18.45 7.90
N GLN A 336 -0.49 -17.96 6.83
CA GLN A 336 0.36 -16.76 6.86
C GLN A 336 -0.44 -15.45 6.71
N GLY A 337 -1.74 -15.56 6.38
CA GLY A 337 -2.60 -14.45 6.00
C GLY A 337 -2.97 -13.51 7.15
N ARG A 338 -3.49 -12.34 6.78
CA ARG A 338 -4.09 -11.36 7.70
C ARG A 338 -5.52 -11.77 8.02
N THR A 339 -5.65 -12.75 8.93
CA THR A 339 -6.96 -13.13 9.44
C THR A 339 -7.38 -12.24 10.60
N ILE A 340 -8.67 -12.19 10.87
CA ILE A 340 -9.23 -11.46 12.03
C ILE A 340 -8.61 -11.95 13.34
N GLU A 341 -8.30 -13.24 13.44
CA GLU A 341 -7.64 -13.82 14.60
C GLU A 341 -6.23 -13.25 14.81
N ARG A 342 -5.46 -13.14 13.73
CA ARG A 342 -4.08 -12.59 13.79
C ARG A 342 -4.06 -11.08 13.98
N LEU A 343 -5.03 -10.36 13.43
CA LEU A 343 -5.18 -8.92 13.61
C LEU A 343 -5.76 -8.54 14.97
N GLY A 344 -6.42 -9.52 15.64
CA GLY A 344 -7.13 -9.32 16.90
C GLY A 344 -8.58 -8.92 16.68
N ARG A 345 -9.52 -9.79 17.12
CA ARG A 345 -10.97 -9.56 16.94
C ARG A 345 -11.45 -8.23 17.51
N ASP A 346 -10.93 -7.85 18.69
CA ASP A 346 -11.32 -6.61 19.35
C ASP A 346 -10.76 -5.39 18.61
N ASN A 347 -9.54 -5.47 18.04
CA ASN A 347 -8.95 -4.42 17.24
C ASN A 347 -9.75 -4.18 15.95
N ILE A 348 -10.15 -5.27 15.27
CA ILE A 348 -11.00 -5.19 14.07
C ILE A 348 -12.34 -4.57 14.43
N ARG A 349 -12.99 -5.03 15.51
CA ARG A 349 -14.26 -4.44 15.96
C ARG A 349 -14.11 -2.95 16.24
N ALA A 350 -13.06 -2.53 16.95
CA ALA A 350 -12.81 -1.12 17.21
C ALA A 350 -12.71 -0.28 15.94
N ILE A 351 -12.05 -0.81 14.90
CA ILE A 351 -11.92 -0.13 13.60
C ILE A 351 -13.28 -0.04 12.88
N LEU A 352 -14.07 -1.11 12.90
CA LEU A 352 -15.37 -1.13 12.22
C LEU A 352 -16.38 -0.24 12.94
N ASP A 353 -16.45 -0.29 14.27
CA ASP A 353 -17.30 0.58 15.10
C ASP A 353 -16.95 2.07 14.94
N ASP A 354 -15.66 2.38 14.77
CA ASP A 354 -15.19 3.75 14.53
C ASP A 354 -15.64 4.25 13.15
N ALA A 355 -15.58 3.41 12.12
CA ALA A 355 -16.04 3.72 10.78
C ALA A 355 -17.57 3.98 10.73
N GLU A 356 -18.38 3.24 11.50
CA GLU A 356 -19.82 3.45 11.60
C GLU A 356 -20.16 4.80 12.26
N ARG A 357 -19.51 5.12 13.37
CA ARG A 357 -19.67 6.42 14.07
C ARG A 357 -19.27 7.61 13.20
N GLY A 358 -18.25 7.46 12.36
CA GLY A 358 -17.81 8.49 11.41
C GLY A 358 -18.83 8.80 10.34
N ALA A 359 -19.65 7.83 9.95
CA ALA A 359 -20.71 8.03 8.95
C ALA A 359 -21.82 8.98 9.44
N ASP A 360 -22.10 9.00 10.76
CA ASP A 360 -23.14 9.85 11.36
C ASP A 360 -22.68 11.32 11.49
N VAL A 361 -21.40 11.61 11.32
CA VAL A 361 -20.81 12.95 11.54
C VAL A 361 -20.48 13.67 10.22
N CYS A 362 -20.55 13.00 9.07
CA CYS A 362 -20.25 13.63 7.79
C CYS A 362 -21.46 14.44 7.28
N PRO A 363 -21.41 15.80 7.28
CA PRO A 363 -22.47 16.59 6.65
C PRO A 363 -22.42 16.37 5.13
N ASP A 364 -23.56 16.23 4.51
CA ASP A 364 -23.74 16.30 3.05
C ASP A 364 -22.90 17.43 2.45
N GLY A 365 -21.87 17.12 1.66
CA GLY A 365 -21.15 18.15 0.95
C GLY A 365 -19.70 17.93 0.55
N MET A 366 -19.09 16.75 0.79
CA MET A 366 -17.76 16.42 0.24
C MET A 366 -17.82 15.15 -0.63
N ARG A 367 -18.58 15.23 -1.73
CA ARG A 367 -18.49 14.28 -2.84
C ARG A 367 -17.74 14.92 -3.99
#